data_694c1c62ba9732f90d4ea23f919c0f3e
#
_entry.id   694c1c62ba9732f90d4ea23f919c0f3e
#
_cell.length_a   1.000
_cell.length_b   1.000
_cell.length_c   1.000
_cell.angle_alpha   90.00
_cell.angle_beta   90.00
_cell.angle_gamma   90.00
#
_symmetry.space_group_name_H-M   'P 1'
#
loop_
_entity.id
_entity.type
_entity.pdbx_description
1 polymer ?
#
loop_
_entity_poly.entity_id
_entity_poly.type
_entity_poly.pdbx_seq_one_letter_code
_entity_poly.pdbx_strand_id
1 'polypeptide(L)'
;IIHNLFTPRMLPFLKKKINYDHIAWVTYTHPEIATFGVNQSQLRERKISYELFDYDFEHDDRAITSDSTYGRSKVYVGTKGKQKGKILGGTMIADAAGELIQELILAKKANLDIKHIFGKVYPYPTASRVNKYTIRPWFARKLNERTKRIFKWLY
;
A
#
# COMPACT_ATOMS: atom_id res chain seq x y z
N ILE A 1 -14.14 5.52 -20.16
CA ILE A 1 -15.10 6.22 -21.07
C ILE A 1 -14.79 5.84 -22.51
N ILE A 2 -13.59 6.11 -23.06
CA ILE A 2 -13.22 5.86 -24.48
C ILE A 2 -13.53 4.42 -24.92
N HIS A 3 -13.09 3.41 -24.13
CA HIS A 3 -13.39 2.00 -24.43
C HIS A 3 -14.90 1.75 -24.62
N ASN A 4 -15.74 2.37 -23.78
CA ASN A 4 -17.19 2.15 -23.84
C ASN A 4 -17.85 2.83 -25.05
N LEU A 5 -17.24 3.87 -25.62
CA LEU A 5 -17.69 4.52 -26.86
C LEU A 5 -17.55 3.58 -28.07
N PHE A 6 -16.47 2.79 -28.09
CA PHE A 6 -16.22 1.83 -29.16
C PHE A 6 -16.79 0.42 -28.89
N THR A 7 -17.45 0.22 -27.74
CA THR A 7 -18.09 -1.07 -27.44
C THR A 7 -19.39 -1.19 -28.23
N PRO A 8 -19.55 -2.22 -29.08
CA PRO A 8 -20.76 -2.39 -29.86
C PRO A 8 -22.00 -2.43 -28.97
N ARG A 9 -23.08 -1.78 -29.41
CA ARG A 9 -24.35 -1.70 -28.65
C ARG A 9 -24.95 -3.09 -28.36
N MET A 10 -24.65 -4.05 -29.25
CA MET A 10 -25.07 -5.45 -29.10
C MET A 10 -24.33 -6.25 -28.04
N LEU A 11 -23.19 -5.73 -27.52
CA LEU A 11 -22.33 -6.42 -26.56
C LEU A 11 -22.16 -5.60 -25.26
N PRO A 12 -23.26 -5.28 -24.54
CA PRO A 12 -23.21 -4.41 -23.36
C PRO A 12 -22.36 -4.97 -22.22
N PHE A 13 -22.15 -6.28 -22.18
CA PHE A 13 -21.32 -6.97 -21.17
C PHE A 13 -19.81 -6.66 -21.34
N LEU A 14 -19.37 -6.17 -22.49
CA LEU A 14 -18.00 -5.72 -22.71
C LEU A 14 -17.73 -4.31 -22.16
N LYS A 15 -18.77 -3.58 -21.76
CA LYS A 15 -18.61 -2.24 -21.18
C LYS A 15 -17.88 -2.31 -19.84
N LYS A 16 -16.84 -1.51 -19.71
CA LYS A 16 -16.09 -1.37 -18.45
C LYS A 16 -16.79 -0.38 -17.53
N LYS A 17 -17.03 -0.81 -16.30
CA LYS A 17 -17.48 0.06 -15.21
C LYS A 17 -16.30 0.67 -14.47
N ILE A 18 -16.45 1.89 -13.98
CA ILE A 18 -15.47 2.52 -13.10
C ILE A 18 -15.46 1.74 -11.77
N ASN A 19 -14.28 1.33 -11.35
CA ASN A 19 -14.11 0.76 -10.03
C ASN A 19 -13.54 1.85 -9.10
N TYR A 20 -14.39 2.38 -8.26
CA TYR A 20 -14.04 3.43 -7.30
C TYR A 20 -13.04 2.97 -6.23
N ASP A 21 -12.91 1.67 -6.00
CA ASP A 21 -11.93 1.11 -5.04
C ASP A 21 -10.48 1.26 -5.51
N HIS A 22 -10.27 1.72 -6.75
CA HIS A 22 -8.95 1.99 -7.30
C HIS A 22 -8.66 3.48 -7.51
N ILE A 23 -9.53 4.34 -7.01
CA ILE A 23 -9.31 5.78 -7.10
C ILE A 23 -8.19 6.16 -6.13
N ALA A 24 -7.35 7.09 -6.59
CA ALA A 24 -6.36 7.77 -5.79
C ALA A 24 -6.51 9.28 -6.01
N TRP A 25 -6.19 10.07 -4.99
CA TRP A 25 -6.20 11.52 -5.05
C TRP A 25 -5.12 12.10 -4.16
N VAL A 26 -4.70 13.30 -4.46
CA VAL A 26 -3.71 14.06 -3.71
C VAL A 26 -4.28 15.43 -3.37
N THR A 27 -4.12 15.85 -2.13
CA THR A 27 -4.29 17.22 -1.70
C THR A 27 -2.91 17.86 -1.64
N TYR A 28 -2.67 18.85 -2.50
CA TYR A 28 -1.38 19.52 -2.67
C TYR A 28 -1.18 20.60 -1.61
N THR A 29 -1.16 20.18 -0.37
CA THR A 29 -0.71 20.97 0.77
C THR A 29 0.80 20.80 0.95
N HIS A 30 1.40 21.47 1.92
CA HIS A 30 2.77 21.21 2.34
C HIS A 30 2.76 20.82 3.82
N PRO A 31 2.97 19.52 4.15
CA PRO A 31 3.19 18.35 3.26
C PRO A 31 1.94 17.94 2.46
N GLU A 32 2.14 17.21 1.37
CA GLU A 32 1.06 16.62 0.58
C GLU A 32 0.32 15.52 1.36
N ILE A 33 -0.99 15.38 1.08
CA ILE A 33 -1.80 14.28 1.59
C ILE A 33 -2.28 13.45 0.40
N ALA A 34 -1.76 12.25 0.27
CA ALA A 34 -2.13 11.32 -0.79
C ALA A 34 -2.94 10.15 -0.22
N THR A 35 -4.07 9.82 -0.84
CA THR A 35 -4.93 8.71 -0.43
C THR A 35 -5.27 7.85 -1.63
N PHE A 36 -5.38 6.54 -1.43
CA PHE A 36 -5.74 5.60 -2.48
C PHE A 36 -6.56 4.42 -1.94
N GLY A 37 -7.38 3.87 -2.81
CA GLY A 37 -8.13 2.64 -2.53
C GLY A 37 -9.25 2.84 -1.51
N VAL A 38 -9.51 1.81 -0.72
CA VAL A 38 -10.63 1.75 0.23
C VAL A 38 -10.19 2.30 1.58
N ASN A 39 -10.97 3.21 2.16
CA ASN A 39 -10.69 3.77 3.48
C ASN A 39 -11.21 2.87 4.61
N GLN A 40 -10.87 3.22 5.85
CA GLN A 40 -11.21 2.44 7.04
C GLN A 40 -12.73 2.29 7.25
N SER A 41 -13.50 3.36 7.03
CA SER A 41 -14.95 3.33 7.19
C SER A 41 -15.59 2.36 6.20
N GLN A 42 -15.18 2.42 4.93
CA GLN A 42 -15.65 1.52 3.88
C GLN A 42 -15.25 0.05 4.16
N LEU A 43 -14.05 -0.18 4.71
CA LEU A 43 -13.63 -1.55 5.09
C LEU A 43 -14.49 -2.12 6.20
N ARG A 44 -14.83 -1.31 7.21
CA ARG A 44 -15.72 -1.69 8.31
C ARG A 44 -17.15 -1.96 7.82
N GLU A 45 -17.70 -1.07 7.02
CA GLU A 45 -19.03 -1.20 6.43
C GLU A 45 -19.17 -2.47 5.59
N ARG A 46 -18.16 -2.77 4.77
CA ARG A 46 -18.10 -3.98 3.93
C ARG A 46 -17.70 -5.25 4.69
N LYS A 47 -17.46 -5.15 6.00
CA LYS A 47 -17.01 -6.26 6.87
C LYS A 47 -15.75 -6.96 6.34
N ILE A 48 -14.85 -6.21 5.69
CA ILE A 48 -13.57 -6.72 5.19
C ILE A 48 -12.60 -6.79 6.36
N SER A 49 -12.04 -7.99 6.60
CA SER A 49 -10.99 -8.17 7.62
C SER A 49 -9.68 -7.60 7.13
N TYR A 50 -9.15 -6.61 7.84
CA TYR A 50 -7.90 -5.93 7.51
C TYR A 50 -7.05 -5.70 8.74
N GLU A 51 -5.80 -5.36 8.50
CA GLU A 51 -4.87 -4.83 9.47
C GLU A 51 -4.35 -3.48 8.97
N LEU A 52 -4.19 -2.55 9.90
CA LEU A 52 -3.59 -1.25 9.65
C LEU A 52 -2.10 -1.32 9.97
N PHE A 53 -1.28 -0.97 9.00
CA PHE A 53 0.15 -0.69 9.17
C PHE A 53 0.35 0.81 9.16
N ASP A 54 1.02 1.30 10.18
CA ASP A 54 1.28 2.72 10.42
C ASP A 54 2.79 2.89 10.61
N TYR A 55 3.40 3.79 9.84
CA TYR A 55 4.82 4.08 9.88
C TYR A 55 5.06 5.57 9.95
N ASP A 56 5.76 5.99 10.96
CA ASP A 56 6.23 7.35 11.16
C ASP A 56 7.61 7.54 10.52
N PHE A 57 7.84 8.68 9.87
CA PHE A 57 9.08 8.94 9.13
C PHE A 57 10.18 9.56 10.02
N GLU A 58 9.92 9.77 11.30
CA GLU A 58 10.89 10.37 12.25
C GLU A 58 12.25 9.67 12.23
N HIS A 59 12.25 8.36 12.00
CA HIS A 59 13.46 7.55 11.96
C HIS A 59 13.78 6.99 10.56
N ASP A 60 13.20 7.56 9.51
CA ASP A 60 13.52 7.17 8.14
C ASP A 60 14.77 7.90 7.65
N ASP A 61 15.76 7.14 7.18
CA ASP A 61 17.07 7.66 6.75
C ASP A 61 16.93 8.76 5.70
N ARG A 62 16.03 8.57 4.73
CA ARG A 62 15.86 9.56 3.66
C ARG A 62 15.10 10.79 4.16
N ALA A 63 14.10 10.60 5.02
CA ALA A 63 13.37 11.71 5.62
C ALA A 63 14.31 12.59 6.47
N ILE A 64 15.19 11.97 7.26
CA ILE A 64 16.22 12.69 8.05
C ILE A 64 17.14 13.49 7.14
N THR A 65 17.68 12.87 6.09
CA THR A 65 18.62 13.56 5.18
C THR A 65 17.98 14.65 4.33
N SER A 66 16.65 14.66 4.23
CA SER A 66 15.87 15.64 3.47
C SER A 66 15.14 16.65 4.36
N ASP A 67 15.35 16.59 5.69
CA ASP A 67 14.66 17.43 6.70
C ASP A 67 13.11 17.36 6.57
N SER A 68 12.58 16.15 6.33
CA SER A 68 11.15 15.89 6.11
C SER A 68 10.61 14.77 6.99
N THR A 69 11.03 14.75 8.26
CA THR A 69 10.71 13.70 9.26
C THR A 69 9.26 13.70 9.73
N TYR A 70 8.47 14.71 9.42
CA TYR A 70 7.06 14.84 9.77
C TYR A 70 6.12 13.91 8.96
N GLY A 71 6.66 13.11 8.03
CA GLY A 71 5.88 12.21 7.19
C GLY A 71 5.27 11.04 7.96
N ARG A 72 4.16 10.51 7.45
CA ARG A 72 3.49 9.33 7.98
C ARG A 72 2.78 8.54 6.90
N SER A 73 2.87 7.21 6.98
CA SER A 73 2.20 6.30 6.04
C SER A 73 1.27 5.34 6.78
N LYS A 74 0.03 5.24 6.30
CA LYS A 74 -0.98 4.26 6.77
C LYS A 74 -1.42 3.39 5.61
N VAL A 75 -1.29 2.06 5.76
CA VAL A 75 -1.66 1.09 4.72
C VAL A 75 -2.57 0.02 5.31
N TYR A 76 -3.70 -0.23 4.66
CA TYR A 76 -4.64 -1.28 5.01
C TYR A 76 -4.32 -2.54 4.21
N VAL A 77 -4.07 -3.64 4.90
CA VAL A 77 -3.76 -4.95 4.29
C VAL A 77 -4.80 -5.98 4.71
N GLY A 78 -5.36 -6.69 3.76
CA GLY A 78 -6.33 -7.74 4.01
C GLY A 78 -5.73 -8.90 4.82
N THR A 79 -6.50 -9.47 5.76
CA THR A 79 -6.03 -10.54 6.65
C THR A 79 -6.68 -11.90 6.38
N LYS A 80 -7.80 -11.95 5.65
CA LYS A 80 -8.57 -13.19 5.42
C LYS A 80 -8.95 -13.39 3.95
N GLY A 81 -9.21 -14.63 3.59
CA GLY A 81 -9.74 -15.04 2.29
C GLY A 81 -8.86 -14.59 1.11
N LYS A 82 -9.49 -14.23 0.01
CA LYS A 82 -8.82 -13.77 -1.22
C LYS A 82 -8.06 -12.44 -1.06
N GLN A 83 -8.38 -11.68 0.00
CA GLN A 83 -7.74 -10.38 0.30
C GLN A 83 -6.50 -10.53 1.19
N LYS A 84 -6.21 -11.72 1.72
CA LYS A 84 -5.06 -11.93 2.60
C LYS A 84 -3.74 -11.54 1.92
N GLY A 85 -3.01 -10.63 2.55
CA GLY A 85 -1.75 -10.09 2.03
C GLY A 85 -1.93 -9.07 0.90
N LYS A 86 -3.16 -8.66 0.55
CA LYS A 86 -3.42 -7.67 -0.49
C LYS A 86 -3.53 -6.27 0.09
N ILE A 87 -3.00 -5.27 -0.63
CA ILE A 87 -3.17 -3.87 -0.28
C ILE A 87 -4.60 -3.46 -0.64
N LEU A 88 -5.33 -2.96 0.35
CA LEU A 88 -6.72 -2.53 0.19
C LEU A 88 -6.82 -1.02 -0.05
N GLY A 89 -5.96 -0.26 0.56
CA GLY A 89 -5.89 1.19 0.45
C GLY A 89 -4.93 1.77 1.45
N GLY A 90 -4.82 3.09 1.48
CA GLY A 90 -3.93 3.77 2.41
C GLY A 90 -3.95 5.28 2.26
N THR A 91 -3.26 5.94 3.17
CA THR A 91 -3.04 7.39 3.17
C THR A 91 -1.61 7.68 3.57
N MET A 92 -0.98 8.61 2.90
CA MET A 92 0.36 9.09 3.20
C MET A 92 0.35 10.61 3.32
N ILE A 93 1.06 11.11 4.32
CA ILE A 93 1.37 12.53 4.50
C ILE A 93 2.89 12.64 4.40
N ALA A 94 3.40 13.31 3.39
CA ALA A 94 4.83 13.48 3.17
C ALA A 94 5.09 14.51 2.07
N ASP A 95 6.34 14.95 1.93
CA ASP A 95 6.78 15.61 0.71
C ASP A 95 6.66 14.62 -0.46
N ALA A 96 6.07 15.08 -1.56
CA ALA A 96 5.79 14.25 -2.73
C ALA A 96 5.02 12.95 -2.41
N ALA A 97 4.06 13.00 -1.48
CA ALA A 97 3.26 11.84 -1.09
C ALA A 97 2.55 11.20 -2.30
N GLY A 98 2.11 12.02 -3.26
CA GLY A 98 1.51 11.57 -4.50
C GLY A 98 2.41 10.65 -5.33
N GLU A 99 3.72 10.94 -5.36
CA GLU A 99 4.72 10.10 -6.04
C GLU A 99 5.03 8.84 -5.24
N LEU A 100 5.14 8.96 -3.91
CA LEU A 100 5.52 7.86 -3.04
C LEU A 100 4.48 6.73 -3.01
N ILE A 101 3.19 7.02 -3.16
CA ILE A 101 2.13 6.00 -3.14
C ILE A 101 1.98 5.24 -4.46
N GLN A 102 2.65 5.61 -5.56
CA GLN A 102 2.42 5.04 -6.89
C GLN A 102 2.64 3.53 -6.95
N GLU A 103 3.68 3.01 -6.30
CA GLU A 103 3.91 1.56 -6.27
C GLU A 103 2.84 0.79 -5.48
N LEU A 104 2.27 1.39 -4.43
CA LEU A 104 1.16 0.80 -3.66
C LEU A 104 -0.12 0.76 -4.49
N ILE A 105 -0.38 1.82 -5.27
CA ILE A 105 -1.50 1.89 -6.22
C ILE A 105 -1.32 0.81 -7.29
N LEU A 106 -0.12 0.69 -7.86
CA LEU A 106 0.18 -0.34 -8.86
C LEU A 106 0.00 -1.74 -8.30
N ALA A 107 0.54 -2.01 -7.11
CA ALA A 107 0.39 -3.29 -6.44
C ALA A 107 -1.09 -3.66 -6.21
N LYS A 108 -1.88 -2.68 -5.72
CA LYS A 108 -3.33 -2.86 -5.57
C LYS A 108 -4.02 -3.12 -6.91
N LYS A 109 -3.73 -2.33 -7.94
CA LYS A 109 -4.33 -2.45 -9.27
C LYS A 109 -4.02 -3.79 -9.93
N ALA A 110 -2.79 -4.26 -9.79
CA ALA A 110 -2.32 -5.54 -10.32
C ALA A 110 -2.63 -6.72 -9.39
N ASN A 111 -3.34 -6.50 -8.28
CA ASN A 111 -3.68 -7.51 -7.28
C ASN A 111 -2.45 -8.28 -6.76
N LEU A 112 -1.33 -7.57 -6.58
CA LEU A 112 -0.10 -8.15 -6.03
C LEU A 112 -0.22 -8.33 -4.51
N ASP A 113 0.51 -9.32 -3.99
CA ASP A 113 0.70 -9.51 -2.55
C ASP A 113 1.77 -8.53 -2.03
N ILE A 114 1.63 -8.08 -0.77
CA ILE A 114 2.61 -7.17 -0.13
C ILE A 114 4.04 -7.73 -0.12
N LYS A 115 4.21 -9.05 -0.28
CA LYS A 115 5.55 -9.66 -0.44
C LYS A 115 6.32 -9.09 -1.63
N HIS A 116 5.63 -8.65 -2.69
CA HIS A 116 6.28 -8.05 -3.87
C HIS A 116 6.84 -6.67 -3.55
N ILE A 117 6.16 -5.88 -2.70
CA ILE A 117 6.69 -4.62 -2.19
C ILE A 117 7.85 -4.88 -1.22
N PHE A 118 7.67 -5.81 -0.27
CA PHE A 118 8.68 -6.12 0.73
C PHE A 118 9.95 -6.71 0.13
N GLY A 119 9.82 -7.61 -0.84
CA GLY A 119 10.93 -8.30 -1.50
C GLY A 119 11.63 -7.50 -2.60
N LYS A 120 11.09 -6.34 -2.99
CA LYS A 120 11.72 -5.47 -3.99
C LYS A 120 13.05 -4.90 -3.46
N VAL A 121 14.04 -4.81 -4.31
CA VAL A 121 15.29 -4.11 -4.03
C VAL A 121 15.05 -2.61 -4.23
N TYR A 122 15.35 -1.85 -3.20
CA TYR A 122 15.28 -0.38 -3.23
C TYR A 122 16.71 0.18 -3.23
N PRO A 123 17.03 1.11 -4.12
CA PRO A 123 18.26 1.87 -3.97
C PRO A 123 18.29 2.60 -2.62
N TYR A 124 19.46 2.75 -2.05
CA TYR A 124 19.64 3.42 -0.77
C TYR A 124 20.44 4.72 -0.92
N PRO A 125 20.00 5.81 -0.27
CA PRO A 125 18.72 6.02 0.40
C PRO A 125 17.67 6.59 -0.58
N THR A 126 16.48 5.97 -0.64
CA THR A 126 15.36 6.49 -1.44
C THR A 126 14.10 6.64 -0.61
N ALA A 127 13.32 7.70 -0.86
CA ALA A 127 12.10 7.98 -0.12
C ALA A 127 11.03 6.87 -0.27
N SER A 128 10.96 6.21 -1.43
CA SER A 128 9.99 5.12 -1.66
C SER A 128 10.19 3.90 -0.75
N ARG A 129 11.34 3.76 -0.05
CA ARG A 129 11.58 2.71 0.94
C ARG A 129 10.57 2.73 2.11
N VAL A 130 9.95 3.89 2.39
CA VAL A 130 8.90 4.00 3.40
C VAL A 130 7.76 3.01 3.18
N ASN A 131 7.44 2.67 1.92
CA ASN A 131 6.42 1.68 1.58
C ASN A 131 6.79 0.28 2.10
N LYS A 132 8.06 -0.11 1.99
CA LYS A 132 8.57 -1.37 2.55
C LYS A 132 8.54 -1.34 4.08
N TYR A 133 8.95 -0.23 4.69
CA TYR A 133 8.99 -0.10 6.15
C TYR A 133 7.59 -0.09 6.75
N THR A 134 6.62 0.55 6.11
CA THR A 134 5.21 0.53 6.54
C THR A 134 4.69 -0.89 6.72
N ILE A 135 4.98 -1.80 5.78
CA ILE A 135 4.47 -3.19 5.82
C ILE A 135 5.41 -4.19 6.50
N ARG A 136 6.61 -3.76 6.91
CA ARG A 136 7.61 -4.62 7.59
C ARG A 136 7.07 -5.42 8.78
N PRO A 137 6.19 -4.87 9.64
CA PRO A 137 5.67 -5.61 10.79
C PRO A 137 4.91 -6.89 10.41
N TRP A 138 4.27 -6.94 9.22
CA TRP A 138 3.63 -8.16 8.73
C TRP A 138 4.59 -9.33 8.62
N PHE A 139 5.82 -9.08 8.18
CA PHE A 139 6.85 -10.11 7.99
C PHE A 139 7.60 -10.40 9.28
N ALA A 140 7.86 -9.38 10.10
CA ALA A 140 8.56 -9.52 11.37
C ALA A 140 7.88 -10.51 12.32
N ARG A 141 6.55 -10.56 12.34
CA ARG A 141 5.77 -11.52 13.15
C ARG A 141 5.98 -12.99 12.79
N LYS A 142 6.42 -13.27 11.56
CA LYS A 142 6.75 -14.65 11.14
C LYS A 142 8.06 -15.15 11.76
N LEU A 143 8.91 -14.24 12.23
CA LEU A 143 10.15 -14.52 12.92
C LEU A 143 9.91 -14.72 14.43
N ASN A 144 8.95 -15.59 14.79
CA ASN A 144 8.67 -15.94 16.17
C ASN A 144 9.75 -16.86 16.75
N GLU A 145 9.72 -17.10 18.06
CA GLU A 145 10.71 -17.92 18.77
C GLU A 145 10.80 -19.37 18.23
N ARG A 146 9.71 -19.90 17.72
CA ARG A 146 9.70 -21.22 17.07
C ARG A 146 10.52 -21.22 15.77
N THR A 147 10.34 -20.19 14.95
CA THR A 147 11.10 -20.00 13.70
C THR A 147 12.58 -19.77 14.02
N LYS A 148 12.90 -18.96 15.03
CA LYS A 148 14.29 -18.74 15.46
C LYS A 148 14.95 -20.04 15.95
N ARG A 149 14.23 -20.90 16.69
CA ARG A 149 14.74 -22.22 17.10
C ARG A 149 15.03 -23.13 15.92
N ILE A 150 14.15 -23.15 14.90
CA ILE A 150 14.38 -23.94 13.68
C ILE A 150 15.64 -23.46 12.96
N PHE A 151 15.81 -22.15 12.81
CA PHE A 151 17.03 -21.61 12.18
C PHE A 151 18.29 -21.94 12.97
N LYS A 152 18.27 -21.81 14.32
CA LYS A 152 19.41 -22.21 15.17
C LYS A 152 19.75 -23.70 15.10
N TRP A 153 18.79 -24.54 14.74
CA TRP A 153 19.03 -25.97 14.56
C TRP A 153 19.58 -26.30 13.17
N LEU A 154 19.27 -25.49 12.16
CA LEU A 154 19.70 -25.70 10.77
C LEU A 154 21.08 -25.08 10.48
N TYR A 155 21.51 -24.08 11.25
CA TYR A 155 22.76 -23.33 11.10
C TYR A 155 23.51 -23.23 12.44
#